data_a2b63aa42a2e1768dc486f788cb5dc94
#
_entry.id   a2b63aa42a2e1768dc486f788cb5dc94
#
_cell.length_a   1.000
_cell.length_b   1.000
_cell.length_c   1.000
_cell.angle_alpha   90.00
_cell.angle_beta   90.00
_cell.angle_gamma   90.00
#
_symmetry.space_group_name_H-M   'P 1'
#
loop_
_entity.id
_entity.type
_entity.pdbx_description
1 polymer ?
#
loop_
_entity_poly.entity_id
_entity_poly.type
_entity_poly.pdbx_seq_one_letter_code
_entity_poly.pdbx_strand_id
1 'polypeptide(L)'
;MSPAKSPAPPVPASSSTPGAPAAPAPSGSEFAFAFLDCEFGGLDPDLHDITEIAVIVTDYRLAELASAEWKVRARPERITPESAEMSGYDPAVWAAEARPIREVLTELAEMLPKGRKVVPAGQNVRMDVLFLEKAYRACGIPWPFDYHVIDLATLYYAWSLVAGETVSALSLRQAATTAGLADGSVPHRAAADARLTLETFRHYVGRLALRPASDEPAPPAPPLPLLSTTGD
;
A
#
# COMPACT_ATOMS: atom_id res chain seq x y z
N MET A 1 23.05 0.52 63.90
CA MET A 1 22.18 1.67 63.62
C MET A 1 22.58 2.23 62.26
N SER A 2 21.83 1.86 61.27
CA SER A 2 22.02 2.40 59.89
C SER A 2 21.20 3.67 59.70
N PRO A 3 21.73 4.67 58.99
CA PRO A 3 20.97 5.93 58.73
C PRO A 3 19.93 5.75 57.66
N ALA A 4 18.77 6.33 57.92
CA ALA A 4 17.63 6.35 57.03
C ALA A 4 17.90 7.17 55.74
N LYS A 5 17.53 6.61 54.55
CA LYS A 5 17.54 7.32 53.29
C LYS A 5 16.41 8.36 53.24
N SER A 6 16.77 9.60 52.95
CA SER A 6 15.82 10.66 52.62
C SER A 6 15.07 10.36 51.32
N PRO A 7 13.78 10.74 51.21
CA PRO A 7 12.99 10.61 49.98
C PRO A 7 13.45 11.60 48.92
N ALA A 8 13.46 11.13 47.68
CA ALA A 8 13.76 11.95 46.48
C ALA A 8 12.65 13.00 46.22
N PRO A 9 12.98 14.15 45.63
CA PRO A 9 11.99 15.17 45.29
C PRO A 9 11.06 14.72 44.15
N PRO A 10 9.82 15.24 44.11
CA PRO A 10 8.85 14.87 43.08
C PRO A 10 9.28 15.39 41.72
N VAL A 11 9.14 14.51 40.69
CA VAL A 11 9.36 14.86 39.30
C VAL A 11 8.27 15.82 38.85
N PRO A 12 8.60 16.94 38.18
CA PRO A 12 7.60 17.84 37.67
C PRO A 12 6.76 17.18 36.57
N ALA A 13 5.44 17.34 36.67
CA ALA A 13 4.49 16.87 35.66
C ALA A 13 4.79 17.54 34.31
N SER A 14 5.00 16.75 33.27
CA SER A 14 5.15 17.22 31.91
C SER A 14 3.81 17.86 31.46
N SER A 15 3.79 19.18 31.32
CA SER A 15 2.70 19.88 30.68
C SER A 15 2.66 19.50 29.19
N SER A 16 1.72 18.66 28.82
CA SER A 16 1.38 18.42 27.41
C SER A 16 0.76 19.68 26.83
N THR A 17 1.51 20.42 26.05
CA THR A 17 0.99 21.50 25.20
C THR A 17 -0.04 20.90 24.25
N PRO A 18 -1.27 21.42 24.18
CA PRO A 18 -2.24 20.97 23.18
C PRO A 18 -1.65 21.20 21.79
N GLY A 19 -1.58 20.14 20.98
CA GLY A 19 -1.14 20.21 19.59
C GLY A 19 -1.96 21.28 18.86
N ALA A 20 -1.29 22.09 18.04
CA ALA A 20 -1.95 23.07 17.19
C ALA A 20 -3.06 22.38 16.39
N PRO A 21 -4.25 23.01 16.22
CA PRO A 21 -5.34 22.42 15.46
C PRO A 21 -4.84 22.15 14.04
N ALA A 22 -5.03 20.91 13.59
CA ALA A 22 -4.72 20.52 12.21
C ALA A 22 -5.43 21.51 11.27
N ALA A 23 -4.71 22.04 10.29
CA ALA A 23 -5.27 22.93 9.28
C ALA A 23 -6.54 22.31 8.70
N PRO A 24 -7.63 23.08 8.51
CA PRO A 24 -8.87 22.56 7.95
C PRO A 24 -8.55 21.89 6.60
N ALA A 25 -9.09 20.69 6.41
CA ALA A 25 -8.94 19.98 5.17
C ALA A 25 -9.37 20.87 4.01
N PRO A 26 -8.61 21.00 2.90
CA PRO A 26 -9.14 21.60 1.71
C PRO A 26 -10.42 20.84 1.36
N SER A 27 -11.56 21.50 1.48
CA SER A 27 -12.85 20.97 1.10
C SER A 27 -12.80 20.69 -0.39
N GLY A 28 -12.81 19.40 -0.80
CA GLY A 28 -12.97 19.02 -2.18
C GLY A 28 -11.69 18.59 -2.92
N SER A 29 -10.84 17.73 -2.34
CA SER A 29 -9.88 17.04 -3.20
C SER A 29 -10.65 16.20 -4.22
N GLU A 30 -10.31 16.39 -5.50
CA GLU A 30 -10.85 15.63 -6.62
C GLU A 30 -10.43 14.14 -6.57
N PHE A 31 -9.42 13.81 -5.76
CA PHE A 31 -8.83 12.49 -5.68
C PHE A 31 -9.27 11.72 -4.43
N ALA A 32 -9.37 10.41 -4.61
CA ALA A 32 -9.39 9.39 -3.57
C ALA A 32 -8.41 8.27 -3.99
N PHE A 33 -8.00 7.43 -3.05
CA PHE A 33 -7.10 6.32 -3.35
C PHE A 33 -7.76 4.99 -3.01
N ALA A 34 -7.51 3.98 -3.83
CA ALA A 34 -7.89 2.61 -3.56
C ALA A 34 -6.61 1.79 -3.35
N PHE A 35 -6.28 1.49 -2.09
CA PHE A 35 -5.20 0.59 -1.74
C PHE A 35 -5.65 -0.83 -2.05
N LEU A 36 -5.10 -1.36 -3.12
CA LEU A 36 -5.41 -2.67 -3.69
C LEU A 36 -4.30 -3.65 -3.35
N ASP A 37 -4.70 -4.88 -3.09
CA ASP A 37 -3.84 -6.04 -3.08
C ASP A 37 -4.66 -7.24 -3.57
N CYS A 38 -4.11 -8.01 -4.48
CA CYS A 38 -4.76 -9.18 -5.06
C CYS A 38 -3.85 -10.39 -4.97
N GLU A 39 -4.46 -11.55 -4.71
CA GLU A 39 -3.79 -12.83 -4.85
C GLU A 39 -4.13 -13.43 -6.21
N PHE A 40 -3.15 -14.07 -6.84
CA PHE A 40 -3.25 -14.59 -8.20
C PHE A 40 -2.89 -16.08 -8.26
N GLY A 41 -3.45 -16.77 -9.22
CA GLY A 41 -3.06 -18.15 -9.55
C GLY A 41 -1.67 -18.27 -10.19
N GLY A 42 -0.99 -17.14 -10.46
CA GLY A 42 0.34 -17.04 -11.04
C GLY A 42 0.61 -15.64 -11.57
N LEU A 43 1.73 -15.43 -12.25
CA LEU A 43 2.21 -14.09 -12.61
C LEU A 43 1.75 -13.58 -13.98
N ASP A 44 1.14 -14.41 -14.81
CA ASP A 44 0.69 -14.03 -16.14
C ASP A 44 -0.84 -13.86 -16.18
N PRO A 45 -1.36 -12.65 -16.38
CA PRO A 45 -2.80 -12.42 -16.40
C PRO A 45 -3.51 -13.14 -17.56
N ASP A 46 -2.79 -13.58 -18.62
CA ASP A 46 -3.39 -14.35 -19.70
C ASP A 46 -3.55 -15.83 -19.36
N LEU A 47 -2.75 -16.33 -18.44
CA LEU A 47 -2.73 -17.74 -18.04
C LEU A 47 -3.39 -17.99 -16.68
N HIS A 48 -3.43 -17.00 -15.81
CA HIS A 48 -3.83 -17.18 -14.41
C HIS A 48 -5.06 -16.34 -14.05
N ASP A 49 -5.79 -16.79 -13.05
CA ASP A 49 -6.98 -16.09 -12.54
C ASP A 49 -6.64 -15.36 -11.22
N ILE A 50 -7.44 -14.35 -10.88
CA ILE A 50 -7.44 -13.72 -9.56
C ILE A 50 -8.13 -14.69 -8.59
N THR A 51 -7.53 -14.89 -7.41
CA THR A 51 -8.08 -15.75 -6.35
C THR A 51 -8.63 -14.95 -5.17
N GLU A 52 -8.09 -13.78 -4.87
CA GLU A 52 -8.53 -12.90 -3.79
C GLU A 52 -8.35 -11.44 -4.21
N ILE A 53 -9.24 -10.56 -3.77
CA ILE A 53 -9.15 -9.11 -3.96
C ILE A 53 -9.41 -8.46 -2.62
N ALA A 54 -8.55 -7.56 -2.20
CA ALA A 54 -8.79 -6.66 -1.09
C ALA A 54 -8.64 -5.20 -1.55
N VAL A 55 -9.45 -4.33 -0.98
CA VAL A 55 -9.39 -2.89 -1.23
C VAL A 55 -9.66 -2.10 0.05
N ILE A 56 -8.89 -1.04 0.23
CA ILE A 56 -9.14 -0.01 1.24
C ILE A 56 -9.23 1.31 0.51
N VAL A 57 -10.41 1.89 0.47
CA VAL A 57 -10.65 3.20 -0.14
C VAL A 57 -10.37 4.28 0.89
N THR A 58 -9.57 5.26 0.53
CA THR A 58 -9.24 6.40 1.38
C THR A 58 -9.57 7.72 0.69
N ASP A 59 -9.70 8.77 1.49
CA ASP A 59 -9.67 10.13 0.98
C ASP A 59 -8.23 10.57 0.61
N TYR A 60 -8.09 11.79 0.12
CA TYR A 60 -6.79 12.38 -0.23
C TYR A 60 -5.81 12.45 0.96
N ARG A 61 -6.29 12.47 2.20
CA ARG A 61 -5.48 12.50 3.41
C ARG A 61 -5.21 11.12 4.00
N LEU A 62 -5.53 10.08 3.25
CA LEU A 62 -5.40 8.68 3.64
C LEU A 62 -6.33 8.28 4.80
N ALA A 63 -7.39 9.05 5.09
CA ALA A 63 -8.43 8.59 6.01
C ALA A 63 -9.31 7.56 5.31
N GLU A 64 -9.52 6.41 5.95
CA GLU A 64 -10.30 5.32 5.39
C GLU A 64 -11.78 5.71 5.25
N LEU A 65 -12.35 5.44 4.08
CA LEU A 65 -13.74 5.66 3.72
C LEU A 65 -14.52 4.36 3.68
N ALA A 66 -13.91 3.30 3.15
CA ALA A 66 -14.50 1.97 3.03
C ALA A 66 -13.39 0.92 2.87
N SER A 67 -13.70 -0.33 3.21
CA SER A 67 -12.83 -1.48 2.92
C SER A 67 -13.66 -2.72 2.65
N ALA A 68 -13.12 -3.61 1.81
CA ALA A 68 -13.72 -4.89 1.50
C ALA A 68 -12.66 -5.91 1.08
N GLU A 69 -13.02 -7.18 1.22
CA GLU A 69 -12.23 -8.34 0.83
C GLU A 69 -13.15 -9.38 0.22
N TRP A 70 -12.72 -10.04 -0.84
CA TRP A 70 -13.46 -11.10 -1.51
C TRP A 70 -12.57 -12.24 -1.94
N LYS A 71 -12.97 -13.47 -1.65
CA LYS A 71 -12.46 -14.62 -2.36
C LYS A 71 -13.13 -14.70 -3.72
N VAL A 72 -12.34 -14.86 -4.76
CA VAL A 72 -12.78 -14.87 -6.15
C VAL A 72 -12.76 -16.28 -6.70
N ARG A 73 -13.84 -16.69 -7.37
CA ARG A 73 -13.91 -18.00 -8.02
C ARG A 73 -12.94 -18.06 -9.18
N ALA A 74 -11.91 -18.85 -9.01
CA ALA A 74 -10.86 -19.11 -10.00
C ALA A 74 -11.00 -20.55 -10.55
N ARG A 75 -10.46 -20.74 -11.73
CA ARG A 75 -10.37 -22.07 -12.37
C ARG A 75 -9.15 -22.82 -11.84
N PRO A 76 -9.28 -24.03 -11.31
CA PRO A 76 -8.14 -24.75 -10.72
C PRO A 76 -6.93 -24.88 -11.66
N GLU A 77 -7.18 -25.10 -12.96
CA GLU A 77 -6.14 -25.23 -13.98
C GLU A 77 -5.39 -23.90 -14.28
N ARG A 78 -5.86 -22.80 -13.71
CA ARG A 78 -5.24 -21.47 -13.82
C ARG A 78 -4.55 -21.03 -12.53
N ILE A 79 -4.35 -21.96 -11.62
CA ILE A 79 -3.65 -21.74 -10.36
C ILE A 79 -2.44 -22.67 -10.31
N THR A 80 -1.24 -22.11 -10.19
CA THR A 80 -0.02 -22.91 -10.03
C THR A 80 0.09 -23.41 -8.59
N PRO A 81 0.74 -24.57 -8.37
CA PRO A 81 0.98 -25.08 -7.01
C PRO A 81 1.72 -24.07 -6.12
N GLU A 82 2.71 -23.38 -6.68
CA GLU A 82 3.53 -22.40 -5.97
C GLU A 82 2.69 -21.20 -5.52
N SER A 83 1.80 -20.69 -6.38
CA SER A 83 0.91 -19.60 -6.03
C SER A 83 -0.13 -20.02 -4.99
N ALA A 84 -0.65 -21.24 -5.09
CA ALA A 84 -1.60 -21.77 -4.10
C ALA A 84 -0.96 -21.90 -2.71
N GLU A 85 0.29 -22.39 -2.65
CA GLU A 85 1.04 -22.48 -1.39
C GLU A 85 1.32 -21.08 -0.79
N MET A 86 1.74 -20.14 -1.63
CA MET A 86 2.11 -18.78 -1.22
C MET A 86 0.91 -18.00 -0.67
N SER A 87 -0.24 -18.03 -1.35
CA SER A 87 -1.46 -17.33 -0.97
C SER A 87 -2.32 -18.08 0.05
N GLY A 88 -1.97 -19.35 0.36
CA GLY A 88 -2.79 -20.21 1.21
C GLY A 88 -4.14 -20.56 0.58
N TYR A 89 -4.21 -20.65 -0.75
CA TYR A 89 -5.40 -21.07 -1.48
C TYR A 89 -5.81 -22.49 -1.10
N ASP A 90 -7.00 -22.62 -0.51
CA ASP A 90 -7.62 -23.90 -0.17
C ASP A 90 -8.83 -24.14 -1.09
N PRO A 91 -8.80 -25.15 -1.98
CA PRO A 91 -9.90 -25.42 -2.89
C PRO A 91 -11.26 -25.63 -2.19
N ALA A 92 -11.26 -26.22 -0.98
CA ALA A 92 -12.49 -26.46 -0.24
C ALA A 92 -13.10 -25.17 0.32
N VAL A 93 -12.25 -24.28 0.85
CA VAL A 93 -12.65 -22.95 1.35
C VAL A 93 -13.14 -22.09 0.18
N TRP A 94 -12.39 -22.05 -0.94
CA TRP A 94 -12.80 -21.27 -2.12
C TRP A 94 -14.09 -21.80 -2.76
N ALA A 95 -14.30 -23.12 -2.78
CA ALA A 95 -15.55 -23.67 -3.28
C ALA A 95 -16.78 -23.23 -2.46
N ALA A 96 -16.59 -23.01 -1.15
CA ALA A 96 -17.68 -22.59 -0.26
C ALA A 96 -17.90 -21.06 -0.24
N GLU A 97 -16.82 -20.26 -0.34
CA GLU A 97 -16.85 -18.82 -0.04
C GLU A 97 -16.62 -17.93 -1.27
N ALA A 98 -15.99 -18.46 -2.33
CA ALA A 98 -15.61 -17.64 -3.46
C ALA A 98 -16.79 -17.23 -4.34
N ARG A 99 -16.81 -15.96 -4.70
CA ARG A 99 -17.85 -15.33 -5.50
C ARG A 99 -17.43 -15.22 -6.97
N PRO A 100 -18.40 -15.17 -7.90
CA PRO A 100 -18.11 -14.89 -9.31
C PRO A 100 -17.41 -13.55 -9.47
N ILE A 101 -16.35 -13.51 -10.28
CA ILE A 101 -15.54 -12.29 -10.50
C ILE A 101 -16.39 -11.09 -10.93
N ARG A 102 -17.40 -11.28 -11.78
CA ARG A 102 -18.31 -10.20 -12.21
C ARG A 102 -19.04 -9.53 -11.04
N GLU A 103 -19.52 -10.29 -10.08
CA GLU A 103 -20.22 -9.76 -8.91
C GLU A 103 -19.25 -8.94 -8.04
N VAL A 104 -18.05 -9.49 -7.79
CA VAL A 104 -17.00 -8.82 -7.02
C VAL A 104 -16.59 -7.50 -7.66
N LEU A 105 -16.33 -7.48 -8.97
CA LEU A 105 -15.93 -6.27 -9.69
C LEU A 105 -17.05 -5.22 -9.73
N THR A 106 -18.32 -5.64 -9.78
CA THR A 106 -19.46 -4.73 -9.72
C THR A 106 -19.53 -4.07 -8.34
N GLU A 107 -19.46 -4.85 -7.27
CA GLU A 107 -19.46 -4.35 -5.90
C GLU A 107 -18.26 -3.44 -5.62
N LEU A 108 -17.07 -3.82 -6.08
CA LEU A 108 -15.89 -2.97 -6.00
C LEU A 108 -16.10 -1.61 -6.68
N ALA A 109 -16.66 -1.59 -7.89
CA ALA A 109 -16.93 -0.33 -8.60
C ALA A 109 -18.02 0.51 -7.90
N GLU A 110 -19.00 -0.13 -7.25
CA GLU A 110 -20.09 0.55 -6.55
C GLU A 110 -19.63 1.21 -5.23
N MET A 111 -18.66 0.62 -4.55
CA MET A 111 -18.12 1.16 -3.30
C MET A 111 -17.20 2.38 -3.48
N LEU A 112 -16.72 2.63 -4.70
CA LEU A 112 -15.85 3.77 -4.97
C LEU A 112 -16.60 5.11 -4.87
N PRO A 113 -15.99 6.17 -4.30
CA PRO A 113 -16.63 7.45 -4.12
C PRO A 113 -16.99 8.11 -5.45
N LYS A 114 -18.28 8.41 -5.62
CA LYS A 114 -18.78 9.05 -6.85
C LYS A 114 -18.27 10.49 -6.98
N GLY A 115 -17.97 10.90 -8.21
CA GLY A 115 -17.52 12.25 -8.53
C GLY A 115 -16.06 12.54 -8.12
N ARG A 116 -15.29 11.52 -7.73
CA ARG A 116 -13.85 11.62 -7.48
C ARG A 116 -13.07 10.74 -8.46
N LYS A 117 -11.85 11.16 -8.76
CA LYS A 117 -10.86 10.33 -9.45
C LYS A 117 -10.26 9.37 -8.44
N VAL A 118 -10.55 8.09 -8.55
CA VAL A 118 -10.02 7.08 -7.64
C VAL A 118 -8.75 6.50 -8.26
N VAL A 119 -7.62 6.76 -7.62
CA VAL A 119 -6.30 6.31 -8.07
C VAL A 119 -5.95 4.99 -7.39
N PRO A 120 -5.60 3.92 -8.14
CA PRO A 120 -5.06 2.70 -7.57
C PRO A 120 -3.77 2.99 -6.80
N ALA A 121 -3.67 2.45 -5.59
CA ALA A 121 -2.49 2.54 -4.74
C ALA A 121 -2.16 1.14 -4.20
N GLY A 122 -0.89 0.84 -3.95
CA GLY A 122 -0.51 -0.49 -3.47
C GLY A 122 1.00 -0.69 -3.42
N GLN A 123 1.40 -1.92 -3.19
CA GLN A 123 2.78 -2.36 -3.30
C GLN A 123 2.95 -3.12 -4.61
N ASN A 124 3.75 -2.62 -5.54
CA ASN A 124 3.85 -3.16 -6.89
C ASN A 124 2.47 -3.25 -7.58
N VAL A 125 1.63 -2.26 -7.32
CA VAL A 125 0.21 -2.19 -7.71
C VAL A 125 -0.03 -2.35 -9.22
N ARG A 126 1.01 -2.25 -10.03
CA ARG A 126 0.92 -2.51 -11.46
C ARG A 126 0.41 -3.93 -11.77
N MET A 127 0.80 -4.92 -10.98
CA MET A 127 0.33 -6.30 -11.17
C MET A 127 -1.16 -6.40 -10.93
N ASP A 128 -1.63 -5.81 -9.83
CA ASP A 128 -3.06 -5.76 -9.50
C ASP A 128 -3.86 -5.09 -10.60
N VAL A 129 -3.40 -3.93 -11.08
CA VAL A 129 -4.04 -3.20 -12.17
C VAL A 129 -4.12 -4.03 -13.44
N LEU A 130 -3.04 -4.72 -13.85
CA LEU A 130 -3.04 -5.56 -15.06
C LEU A 130 -4.09 -6.68 -14.99
N PHE A 131 -4.17 -7.38 -13.88
CA PHE A 131 -5.14 -8.46 -13.69
C PHE A 131 -6.57 -7.90 -13.62
N LEU A 132 -6.78 -6.83 -12.86
CA LEU A 132 -8.09 -6.19 -12.73
C LEU A 132 -8.59 -5.60 -14.06
N GLU A 133 -7.75 -4.84 -14.81
CA GLU A 133 -8.13 -4.30 -16.12
C GLU A 133 -8.60 -5.40 -17.07
N LYS A 134 -7.87 -6.53 -17.09
CA LYS A 134 -8.27 -7.68 -17.89
C LYS A 134 -9.61 -8.26 -17.44
N ALA A 135 -9.80 -8.41 -16.12
CA ALA A 135 -11.03 -8.96 -15.57
C ALA A 135 -12.23 -8.03 -15.85
N TYR A 136 -12.09 -6.71 -15.65
CA TYR A 136 -13.11 -5.71 -15.98
C TYR A 136 -13.49 -5.76 -17.46
N ARG A 137 -12.49 -5.81 -18.34
CA ARG A 137 -12.70 -5.93 -19.79
C ARG A 137 -13.42 -7.23 -20.16
N ALA A 138 -12.99 -8.36 -19.60
CA ALA A 138 -13.62 -9.67 -19.85
C ALA A 138 -15.07 -9.73 -19.35
N CYS A 139 -15.38 -9.01 -18.27
CA CYS A 139 -16.73 -8.87 -17.76
C CYS A 139 -17.55 -7.80 -18.48
N GLY A 140 -17.01 -6.99 -19.38
CA GLY A 140 -17.72 -5.88 -20.03
C GLY A 140 -18.15 -4.80 -19.03
N ILE A 141 -17.41 -4.63 -17.93
CA ILE A 141 -17.63 -3.58 -16.93
C ILE A 141 -16.63 -2.46 -17.20
N PRO A 142 -17.05 -1.18 -17.26
CA PRO A 142 -16.14 -0.06 -17.43
C PRO A 142 -15.09 -0.03 -16.32
N TRP A 143 -13.84 0.34 -16.69
CA TRP A 143 -12.76 0.55 -15.72
C TRP A 143 -13.13 1.71 -14.78
N PRO A 144 -13.17 1.49 -13.45
CA PRO A 144 -13.69 2.51 -12.54
C PRO A 144 -12.61 3.42 -11.93
N PHE A 145 -11.34 3.16 -12.22
CA PHE A 145 -10.21 3.89 -11.62
C PHE A 145 -9.60 4.90 -12.60
N ASP A 146 -8.84 5.83 -12.03
CA ASP A 146 -7.95 6.72 -12.80
C ASP A 146 -6.80 5.90 -13.43
N TYR A 147 -6.17 6.44 -14.48
CA TYR A 147 -5.07 5.77 -15.17
C TYR A 147 -3.72 5.89 -14.46
N HIS A 148 -3.59 6.79 -13.49
CA HIS A 148 -2.41 6.88 -12.65
C HIS A 148 -2.40 5.76 -11.61
N VAL A 149 -1.21 5.49 -11.08
CA VAL A 149 -1.01 4.59 -9.93
C VAL A 149 -0.10 5.24 -8.91
N ILE A 150 -0.28 4.89 -7.64
CA ILE A 150 0.62 5.30 -6.56
C ILE A 150 1.21 4.03 -5.94
N ASP A 151 2.53 3.90 -6.00
CA ASP A 151 3.24 2.71 -5.59
C ASP A 151 4.11 2.97 -4.35
N LEU A 152 3.95 2.12 -3.32
CA LEU A 152 4.69 2.20 -2.08
C LEU A 152 6.19 2.04 -2.30
N ALA A 153 6.63 1.18 -3.22
CA ALA A 153 8.06 0.99 -3.50
C ALA A 153 8.73 2.29 -3.95
N THR A 154 8.04 3.09 -4.77
CA THR A 154 8.52 4.41 -5.20
C THR A 154 8.63 5.39 -4.04
N LEU A 155 7.61 5.45 -3.18
CA LEU A 155 7.62 6.31 -1.99
C LEU A 155 8.71 5.90 -1.01
N TYR A 156 8.86 4.60 -0.75
CA TYR A 156 9.90 4.06 0.13
C TYR A 156 11.30 4.38 -0.40
N TYR A 157 11.55 4.17 -1.70
CA TYR A 157 12.81 4.52 -2.33
C TYR A 157 13.12 6.02 -2.21
N ALA A 158 12.17 6.88 -2.54
CA ALA A 158 12.35 8.33 -2.46
C ALA A 158 12.63 8.79 -1.02
N TRP A 159 11.89 8.24 -0.05
CA TRP A 159 12.14 8.52 1.37
C TRP A 159 13.53 8.06 1.80
N SER A 160 13.96 6.85 1.41
CA SER A 160 15.27 6.29 1.76
C SER A 160 16.40 7.15 1.25
N LEU A 161 16.33 7.63 0.00
CA LEU A 161 17.31 8.56 -0.56
C LEU A 161 17.43 9.82 0.28
N VAL A 162 16.30 10.40 0.64
CA VAL A 162 16.23 11.63 1.44
C VAL A 162 16.73 11.40 2.87
N ALA A 163 16.49 10.21 3.43
CA ALA A 163 16.95 9.81 4.77
C ALA A 163 18.44 9.40 4.82
N GLY A 164 19.08 9.16 3.67
CA GLY A 164 20.44 8.63 3.61
C GLY A 164 20.53 7.14 3.92
N GLU A 165 19.40 6.42 3.80
CA GLU A 165 19.29 4.99 4.06
C GLU A 165 19.61 4.16 2.81
N THR A 166 20.17 2.98 3.02
CA THR A 166 20.43 2.03 1.92
C THR A 166 19.24 1.08 1.75
N VAL A 167 18.69 1.01 0.54
CA VAL A 167 17.61 0.09 0.20
C VAL A 167 18.19 -1.22 -0.31
N SER A 168 17.87 -2.34 0.37
CA SER A 168 18.28 -3.69 -0.04
C SER A 168 17.23 -4.39 -0.91
N ALA A 169 15.94 -4.04 -0.76
CA ALA A 169 14.83 -4.56 -1.55
C ALA A 169 13.67 -3.55 -1.56
N LEU A 170 12.88 -3.55 -2.62
CA LEU A 170 11.69 -2.71 -2.78
C LEU A 170 10.39 -3.52 -2.50
N SER A 171 10.43 -4.43 -1.54
CA SER A 171 9.27 -5.24 -1.15
C SER A 171 8.48 -4.61 0.00
N LEU A 172 7.20 -4.99 0.14
CA LEU A 172 6.37 -4.60 1.28
C LEU A 172 7.05 -4.96 2.61
N ARG A 173 7.58 -6.18 2.70
CA ARG A 173 8.33 -6.66 3.88
C ARG A 173 9.45 -5.70 4.27
N GLN A 174 10.30 -5.33 3.31
CA GLN A 174 11.43 -4.45 3.60
C GLN A 174 10.94 -3.06 4.03
N ALA A 175 9.99 -2.47 3.32
CA ALA A 175 9.44 -1.17 3.63
C ALA A 175 8.78 -1.15 5.03
N ALA A 176 7.95 -2.14 5.33
CA ALA A 176 7.25 -2.24 6.61
C ALA A 176 8.22 -2.51 7.78
N THR A 177 9.23 -3.37 7.59
CA THR A 177 10.26 -3.64 8.61
C THR A 177 11.08 -2.38 8.89
N THR A 178 11.50 -1.64 7.86
CA THR A 178 12.22 -0.36 8.03
C THR A 178 11.34 0.68 8.74
N ALA A 179 10.04 0.66 8.53
CA ALA A 179 9.09 1.52 9.24
C ALA A 179 8.80 1.07 10.69
N GLY A 180 9.26 -0.12 11.10
CA GLY A 180 8.94 -0.70 12.41
C GLY A 180 7.50 -1.21 12.54
N LEU A 181 6.83 -1.49 11.42
CA LEU A 181 5.45 -1.95 11.34
C LEU A 181 5.31 -3.46 11.16
N ALA A 182 6.41 -4.15 10.84
CA ALA A 182 6.46 -5.60 10.72
C ALA A 182 7.78 -6.14 11.29
N ASP A 183 7.75 -7.36 11.78
CA ASP A 183 8.93 -8.10 12.32
C ASP A 183 9.66 -8.92 11.24
N GLY A 184 9.32 -8.74 9.97
CA GLY A 184 9.84 -9.51 8.84
C GLY A 184 8.93 -10.66 8.39
N SER A 185 7.90 -11.00 9.13
CA SER A 185 6.84 -11.95 8.76
C SER A 185 5.65 -11.17 8.21
N VAL A 186 5.43 -11.24 6.90
CA VAL A 186 4.24 -10.66 6.24
C VAL A 186 3.41 -11.82 5.71
N PRO A 187 2.18 -12.02 6.19
CA PRO A 187 1.29 -13.03 5.64
C PRO A 187 0.87 -12.64 4.23
N HIS A 188 0.91 -13.59 3.30
CA HIS A 188 0.42 -13.36 1.94
C HIS A 188 -1.10 -13.54 1.90
N ARG A 189 -1.81 -12.48 2.31
CA ARG A 189 -3.27 -12.39 2.35
C ARG A 189 -3.68 -11.00 1.92
N ALA A 190 -4.49 -10.89 0.89
CA ALA A 190 -4.82 -9.63 0.26
C ALA A 190 -5.26 -8.54 1.25
N ALA A 191 -6.15 -8.83 2.19
CA ALA A 191 -6.60 -7.82 3.16
C ALA A 191 -5.50 -7.38 4.14
N ALA A 192 -4.65 -8.31 4.60
CA ALA A 192 -3.55 -8.00 5.51
C ALA A 192 -2.48 -7.16 4.80
N ASP A 193 -2.16 -7.52 3.56
CA ASP A 193 -1.13 -6.84 2.78
C ASP A 193 -1.59 -5.46 2.31
N ALA A 194 -2.86 -5.30 1.90
CA ALA A 194 -3.46 -3.99 1.63
C ALA A 194 -3.43 -3.07 2.87
N ARG A 195 -3.74 -3.62 4.06
CA ARG A 195 -3.70 -2.88 5.33
C ARG A 195 -2.28 -2.46 5.69
N LEU A 196 -1.34 -3.38 5.66
CA LEU A 196 0.06 -3.11 5.95
C LEU A 196 0.65 -2.09 4.95
N THR A 197 0.26 -2.19 3.68
CA THR A 197 0.66 -1.24 2.64
C THR A 197 0.17 0.18 2.96
N LEU A 198 -1.11 0.35 3.31
CA LEU A 198 -1.66 1.66 3.69
C LEU A 198 -0.95 2.24 4.94
N GLU A 199 -0.72 1.43 5.97
CA GLU A 199 -0.06 1.89 7.20
C GLU A 199 1.41 2.27 6.94
N THR A 200 2.11 1.49 6.14
CA THR A 200 3.48 1.78 5.73
C THR A 200 3.54 3.05 4.88
N PHE A 201 2.57 3.24 3.99
CA PHE A 201 2.45 4.44 3.17
C PHE A 201 2.23 5.69 4.05
N ARG A 202 1.30 5.62 5.02
CA ARG A 202 1.06 6.68 6.01
C ARG A 202 2.32 7.05 6.79
N HIS A 203 3.09 6.04 7.20
CA HIS A 203 4.35 6.24 7.91
C HIS A 203 5.32 7.10 7.10
N TYR A 204 5.59 6.73 5.84
CA TYR A 204 6.55 7.47 5.02
C TYR A 204 6.08 8.85 4.62
N VAL A 205 4.80 9.04 4.31
CA VAL A 205 4.20 10.37 4.07
C VAL A 205 4.36 11.25 5.32
N GLY A 206 4.07 10.72 6.51
CA GLY A 206 4.25 11.42 7.77
C GLY A 206 5.71 11.83 8.02
N ARG A 207 6.66 10.97 7.70
CA ARG A 207 8.09 11.26 7.84
C ARG A 207 8.59 12.34 6.87
N LEU A 208 8.07 12.37 5.65
CA LEU A 208 8.38 13.43 4.69
C LEU A 208 7.82 14.78 5.15
N ALA A 209 6.63 14.79 5.75
CA ALA A 209 6.00 16.00 6.26
C ALA A 209 6.70 16.60 7.50
N LEU A 210 7.38 15.77 8.30
CA LEU A 210 8.06 16.18 9.52
C LEU A 210 9.48 16.73 9.29
N ARG A 211 10.01 16.70 8.07
CA ARG A 211 11.31 17.32 7.80
C ARG A 211 11.16 18.83 7.84
N PRO A 212 11.90 19.55 8.74
CA PRO A 212 11.99 20.99 8.63
C PRO A 212 12.56 21.33 7.26
N ALA A 213 12.01 22.34 6.62
CA ALA A 213 12.67 22.95 5.47
C ALA A 213 14.07 23.35 5.96
N SER A 214 15.12 22.63 5.53
CA SER A 214 16.49 23.06 5.76
C SER A 214 16.67 24.31 4.92
N ASP A 215 17.07 25.43 5.54
CA ASP A 215 17.46 26.66 4.82
C ASP A 215 18.72 26.43 3.93
N GLU A 216 19.30 25.25 3.99
CA GLU A 216 20.43 24.88 3.19
C GLU A 216 19.94 24.35 1.82
N PRO A 217 20.33 24.98 0.71
CA PRO A 217 19.98 24.50 -0.61
C PRO A 217 20.49 23.06 -0.76
N ALA A 218 19.64 22.17 -1.28
CA ALA A 218 20.03 20.81 -1.56
C ALA A 218 21.35 20.79 -2.36
N PRO A 219 22.31 19.91 -2.02
CA PRO A 219 23.54 19.81 -2.80
C PRO A 219 23.17 19.57 -4.27
N PRO A 220 23.89 20.17 -5.22
CA PRO A 220 23.61 19.96 -6.63
C PRO A 220 23.63 18.46 -6.93
N ALA A 221 22.64 18.01 -7.69
CA ALA A 221 22.60 16.63 -8.12
C ALA A 221 23.94 16.25 -8.76
N PRO A 222 24.51 15.07 -8.46
CA PRO A 222 25.72 14.64 -9.11
C PRO A 222 25.50 14.65 -10.63
N PRO A 223 26.50 15.08 -11.42
CA PRO A 223 26.37 15.10 -12.87
C PRO A 223 26.00 13.69 -13.35
N LEU A 224 24.99 13.61 -14.19
CA LEU A 224 24.66 12.35 -14.84
C LEU A 224 25.90 11.84 -15.58
N PRO A 225 26.26 10.55 -15.43
CA PRO A 225 27.38 10.00 -16.19
C PRO A 225 27.08 10.22 -17.68
N LEU A 226 27.96 10.91 -18.36
CA LEU A 226 27.88 11.05 -19.80
C LEU A 226 27.91 9.65 -20.39
N LEU A 227 26.83 9.27 -21.06
CA LEU A 227 26.81 8.07 -21.87
C LEU A 227 27.96 8.24 -22.88
N SER A 228 29.05 7.48 -22.71
CA SER A 228 30.10 7.43 -23.67
C SER A 228 29.53 6.92 -24.99
N THR A 229 29.33 7.79 -25.95
CA THR A 229 29.08 7.41 -27.32
C THR A 229 30.40 6.85 -27.89
N THR A 230 30.79 5.65 -27.51
CA THR A 230 31.75 4.89 -28.28
C THR A 230 30.95 4.22 -29.38
N GLY A 231 30.83 4.92 -30.51
CA GLY A 231 30.58 4.27 -31.77
C GLY A 231 31.79 3.42 -32.15
N ASP A 232 31.53 2.19 -32.48
CA ASP A 232 32.22 1.40 -33.51
C ASP A 232 31.20 0.37 -34.01
#